data_c3ac70b985e7935fb4672a7072d2fa2f
#
_entry.id   c3ac70b985e7935fb4672a7072d2fa2f
#
_cell.length_a   1.000
_cell.length_b   1.000
_cell.length_c   1.000
_cell.angle_alpha   90.00
_cell.angle_beta   90.00
_cell.angle_gamma   90.00
#
_symmetry.space_group_name_H-M   'P 1'
#
loop_
_entity.id
_entity.type
_entity.pdbx_description
1 polymer ?
#
loop_
_entity_poly.entity_id
_entity_poly.type
_entity_poly.pdbx_seq_one_letter_code
_entity_poly.pdbx_strand_id
1 'polypeptide(L)'
;MLKPKEVCQILELARAYSVPIRDDRISKLITWYVKALQNAIDMIWDNIEWRYCFPELIRRGGKLVVIRGLKMRVPIIPKDRAFKKRLREELMKGNPYVAHWVDAIIRKAYSIMKSWRRRYLRGRARKVKPRIRRGFARCKITLMKIDYEAKTIRITLKQGEYLSISWRSTWFEHRVRGWTVGEVIIFDDRVVIPFKSSEEIYVRRVIGWDSNEISLDGVESFIADL
;
A
#
# COMPACT_ATOMS: atom_id res chain seq x y z
N MET A 1 -14.81 -19.78 40.46
CA MET A 1 -13.89 -18.86 39.73
C MET A 1 -13.68 -19.41 38.33
N LEU A 2 -14.30 -18.78 37.32
CA LEU A 2 -14.09 -19.13 35.93
C LEU A 2 -12.70 -18.59 35.50
N LYS A 3 -11.85 -19.44 34.93
CA LYS A 3 -10.55 -19.00 34.36
C LYS A 3 -10.84 -18.08 33.16
N PRO A 4 -10.20 -16.91 33.06
CA PRO A 4 -10.36 -16.06 31.88
C PRO A 4 -9.96 -16.84 30.64
N LYS A 5 -10.83 -16.86 29.63
CA LYS A 5 -10.52 -17.45 28.33
C LYS A 5 -9.41 -16.62 27.68
N GLU A 6 -8.25 -17.24 27.50
CA GLU A 6 -7.16 -16.63 26.72
C GLU A 6 -7.59 -16.56 25.25
N VAL A 7 -7.65 -15.34 24.69
CA VAL A 7 -7.97 -15.13 23.28
C VAL A 7 -6.66 -15.10 22.52
N CYS A 8 -6.45 -16.08 21.65
CA CYS A 8 -5.33 -16.10 20.73
C CYS A 8 -5.56 -15.07 19.62
N GLN A 9 -4.67 -14.11 19.47
CA GLN A 9 -4.70 -13.13 18.40
C GLN A 9 -3.41 -13.21 17.59
N ILE A 10 -3.55 -13.14 16.26
CA ILE A 10 -2.40 -13.04 15.36
C ILE A 10 -2.04 -11.56 15.23
N LEU A 11 -0.88 -11.18 15.76
CA LEU A 11 -0.34 -9.85 15.62
C LEU A 11 0.56 -9.78 14.38
N GLU A 12 0.17 -9.00 13.39
CA GLU A 12 1.02 -8.71 12.23
C GLU A 12 1.94 -7.52 12.55
N LEU A 13 3.23 -7.79 12.61
CA LEU A 13 4.27 -6.79 12.75
C LEU A 13 4.84 -6.44 11.38
N ALA A 14 5.02 -5.15 11.11
CA ALA A 14 5.66 -4.69 9.90
C ALA A 14 6.70 -3.60 10.25
N ARG A 15 7.91 -3.77 9.71
CA ARG A 15 8.99 -2.77 9.82
C ARG A 15 9.59 -2.54 8.44
N ALA A 16 10.05 -1.33 8.18
CA ALA A 16 10.69 -0.98 6.92
C ALA A 16 12.06 -0.36 7.18
N TYR A 17 13.06 -0.86 6.48
CA TYR A 17 14.44 -0.40 6.59
C TYR A 17 14.96 0.03 5.21
N SER A 18 15.86 1.00 5.18
CA SER A 18 16.46 1.48 3.95
C SER A 18 17.90 0.97 3.81
N VAL A 19 18.24 0.57 2.59
CA VAL A 19 19.58 0.21 2.16
C VAL A 19 20.01 1.20 1.10
N PRO A 20 21.17 1.86 1.22
CA PRO A 20 21.68 2.76 0.19
C PRO A 20 22.00 1.97 -1.08
N ILE A 21 21.76 2.58 -2.22
CA ILE A 21 22.06 1.98 -3.52
C ILE A 21 22.60 3.05 -4.47
N ARG A 22 23.55 2.67 -5.30
CA ARG A 22 24.10 3.51 -6.39
C ARG A 22 24.10 2.68 -7.65
N ASP A 23 23.18 3.00 -8.55
CA ASP A 23 23.05 2.32 -9.85
C ASP A 23 22.31 3.25 -10.82
N ASP A 24 22.98 3.65 -11.89
CA ASP A 24 22.44 4.61 -12.86
C ASP A 24 21.16 4.11 -13.57
N ARG A 25 20.94 2.81 -13.60
CA ARG A 25 19.73 2.22 -14.16
C ARG A 25 18.48 2.56 -13.34
N ILE A 26 18.64 2.84 -12.04
CA ILE A 26 17.55 3.17 -11.14
C ILE A 26 16.89 4.48 -11.53
N SER A 27 17.67 5.52 -11.83
CA SER A 27 17.13 6.82 -12.22
C SER A 27 16.29 6.72 -13.49
N LYS A 28 16.74 5.93 -14.47
CA LYS A 28 15.99 5.65 -15.71
C LYS A 28 14.69 4.89 -15.41
N LEU A 29 14.74 3.87 -14.55
CA LEU A 29 13.56 3.11 -14.12
C LEU A 29 12.54 4.03 -13.44
N ILE A 30 12.97 4.84 -12.48
CA ILE A 30 12.09 5.72 -11.72
C ILE A 30 11.44 6.76 -12.62
N THR A 31 12.21 7.39 -13.51
CA THR A 31 11.71 8.38 -14.47
C THR A 31 10.60 7.78 -15.34
N TRP A 32 10.86 6.60 -15.91
CA TRP A 32 9.85 5.89 -16.69
C TRP A 32 8.65 5.48 -15.84
N TYR A 33 8.88 4.91 -14.65
CA TYR A 33 7.83 4.43 -13.76
C TYR A 33 6.87 5.57 -13.34
N VAL A 34 7.41 6.72 -12.95
CA VAL A 34 6.62 7.89 -12.55
C VAL A 34 5.78 8.42 -13.71
N LYS A 35 6.38 8.52 -14.90
CA LYS A 35 5.67 8.93 -16.13
C LYS A 35 4.52 7.97 -16.45
N ALA A 36 4.79 6.67 -16.45
CA ALA A 36 3.79 5.65 -16.73
C ALA A 36 2.70 5.58 -15.62
N LEU A 37 3.09 5.78 -14.36
CA LEU A 37 2.14 5.86 -13.24
C LEU A 37 1.22 7.08 -13.34
N GLN A 38 1.76 8.25 -13.74
CA GLN A 38 0.92 9.43 -13.97
C GLN A 38 -0.03 9.20 -15.14
N ASN A 39 0.43 8.63 -16.25
CA ASN A 39 -0.44 8.29 -17.38
C ASN A 39 -1.58 7.33 -16.96
N ALA A 40 -1.27 6.33 -16.12
CA ALA A 40 -2.29 5.44 -15.59
C ALA A 40 -3.33 6.17 -14.75
N ILE A 41 -2.89 7.11 -13.88
CA ILE A 41 -3.78 7.94 -13.09
C ILE A 41 -4.65 8.83 -13.98
N ASP A 42 -4.06 9.42 -15.02
CA ASP A 42 -4.76 10.29 -15.97
C ASP A 42 -5.86 9.53 -16.70
N MET A 43 -5.53 8.36 -17.25
CA MET A 43 -6.52 7.49 -17.91
C MET A 43 -7.65 7.07 -16.96
N ILE A 44 -7.34 6.69 -15.73
CA ILE A 44 -8.37 6.32 -14.74
C ILE A 44 -9.23 7.54 -14.40
N TRP A 45 -8.62 8.71 -14.21
CA TRP A 45 -9.32 9.95 -13.87
C TRP A 45 -10.28 10.39 -14.97
N ASP A 46 -9.85 10.36 -16.21
CA ASP A 46 -10.65 10.80 -17.37
C ASP A 46 -11.82 9.86 -17.66
N ASN A 47 -11.79 8.65 -17.13
CA ASN A 47 -12.87 7.66 -17.21
C ASN A 47 -13.64 7.51 -15.88
N ILE A 48 -13.52 8.45 -14.93
CA ILE A 48 -14.35 8.45 -13.71
C ILE A 48 -15.78 8.81 -14.08
N GLU A 49 -16.72 7.95 -13.75
CA GLU A 49 -18.14 8.26 -13.77
C GLU A 49 -18.55 8.97 -12.48
N TRP A 50 -19.22 10.12 -12.60
CA TRP A 50 -19.71 10.90 -11.48
C TRP A 50 -21.21 10.67 -11.32
N ARG A 51 -21.61 9.91 -10.30
CA ARG A 51 -23.03 9.66 -9.99
C ARG A 51 -23.48 10.50 -8.80
N TYR A 52 -24.72 10.95 -8.83
CA TYR A 52 -25.36 11.47 -7.65
C TYR A 52 -25.81 10.28 -6.78
N CYS A 53 -25.30 10.20 -5.56
CA CYS A 53 -25.84 9.27 -4.57
C CYS A 53 -26.80 10.03 -3.66
N PHE A 54 -28.02 9.52 -3.54
CA PHE A 54 -28.91 9.88 -2.45
C PHE A 54 -28.36 9.22 -1.17
N PRO A 55 -28.52 9.86 0.01
CA PRO A 55 -28.05 9.28 1.25
C PRO A 55 -28.70 7.92 1.47
N GLU A 56 -27.89 6.88 1.46
CA GLU A 56 -28.32 5.54 1.84
C GLU A 56 -28.49 5.48 3.36
N LEU A 57 -29.51 4.74 3.79
CA LEU A 57 -29.69 4.35 5.16
C LEU A 57 -28.47 3.55 5.65
N ILE A 58 -27.67 4.13 6.55
CA ILE A 58 -26.53 3.43 7.14
C ILE A 58 -26.97 2.83 8.48
N ARG A 59 -26.76 1.51 8.65
CA ARG A 59 -26.87 0.88 9.97
C ARG A 59 -25.67 1.28 10.84
N ARG A 60 -25.93 2.02 11.91
CA ARG A 60 -24.96 2.33 12.95
C ARG A 60 -25.48 1.80 14.29
N GLY A 61 -24.75 0.86 14.91
CA GLY A 61 -25.17 0.29 16.20
C GLY A 61 -26.55 -0.37 16.17
N GLY A 62 -26.90 -1.10 15.09
CA GLY A 62 -28.21 -1.76 14.94
C GLY A 62 -29.38 -0.84 14.57
N LYS A 63 -29.20 0.49 14.58
CA LYS A 63 -30.23 1.47 14.19
C LYS A 63 -30.00 1.97 12.77
N LEU A 64 -31.09 2.08 11.98
CA LEU A 64 -31.09 2.74 10.67
C LEU A 64 -30.98 4.26 10.89
N VAL A 65 -29.85 4.84 10.57
CA VAL A 65 -29.63 6.29 10.62
C VAL A 65 -29.78 6.84 9.21
N VAL A 66 -30.77 7.70 9.00
CA VAL A 66 -30.91 8.50 7.77
C VAL A 66 -29.86 9.60 7.85
N ILE A 67 -28.78 9.47 7.11
CA ILE A 67 -27.89 10.62 6.90
C ILE A 67 -28.62 11.54 5.93
N ARG A 68 -29.20 12.62 6.42
CA ARG A 68 -29.64 13.74 5.59
C ARG A 68 -28.37 14.34 4.95
N GLY A 69 -27.85 13.68 3.95
CA GLY A 69 -26.69 14.15 3.21
C GLY A 69 -27.12 14.97 2.01
N LEU A 70 -26.47 16.10 1.84
CA LEU A 70 -26.42 16.86 0.61
C LEU A 70 -26.21 15.91 -0.58
N LYS A 71 -26.91 16.14 -1.72
CA LYS A 71 -26.64 15.48 -2.98
C LYS A 71 -25.15 15.53 -3.26
N MET A 72 -24.42 14.45 -2.98
CA MET A 72 -22.99 14.40 -3.18
C MET A 72 -22.69 13.66 -4.47
N ARG A 73 -21.87 14.24 -5.33
CA ARG A 73 -21.33 13.53 -6.49
C ARG A 73 -20.29 12.53 -6.03
N VAL A 74 -20.55 11.25 -6.26
CA VAL A 74 -19.67 10.15 -5.89
C VAL A 74 -18.87 9.71 -7.11
N PRO A 75 -17.53 9.71 -7.06
CA PRO A 75 -16.70 9.21 -8.14
C PRO A 75 -16.70 7.68 -8.15
N ILE A 76 -17.06 7.10 -9.30
CA ILE A 76 -16.95 5.66 -9.56
C ILE A 76 -15.71 5.44 -10.41
N ILE A 77 -14.72 4.77 -9.80
CA ILE A 77 -13.47 4.42 -10.48
C ILE A 77 -13.74 3.25 -11.41
N PRO A 78 -13.40 3.33 -12.71
CA PRO A 78 -13.61 2.25 -13.67
C PRO A 78 -12.84 0.99 -13.25
N LYS A 79 -13.51 -0.17 -13.21
CA LYS A 79 -12.94 -1.45 -12.76
C LYS A 79 -13.23 -2.61 -13.68
N ASP A 80 -14.00 -2.38 -14.74
CA ASP A 80 -14.38 -3.42 -15.69
C ASP A 80 -13.15 -4.00 -16.41
N ARG A 81 -13.32 -5.22 -16.91
CA ARG A 81 -12.24 -5.98 -17.55
C ARG A 81 -11.75 -5.30 -18.83
N ALA A 82 -12.67 -4.71 -19.60
CA ALA A 82 -12.35 -4.05 -20.87
C ALA A 82 -11.48 -2.81 -20.64
N PHE A 83 -11.85 -1.97 -19.66
CA PHE A 83 -11.04 -0.82 -19.29
C PHE A 83 -9.65 -1.21 -18.79
N LYS A 84 -9.53 -2.22 -17.92
CA LYS A 84 -8.24 -2.68 -17.42
C LYS A 84 -7.36 -3.24 -18.52
N LYS A 85 -7.92 -3.95 -19.49
CA LYS A 85 -7.21 -4.46 -20.68
C LYS A 85 -6.67 -3.30 -21.49
N ARG A 86 -7.50 -2.33 -21.85
CA ARG A 86 -7.12 -1.12 -22.59
C ARG A 86 -6.04 -0.30 -21.86
N LEU A 87 -6.19 -0.11 -20.55
CA LEU A 87 -5.19 0.56 -19.73
C LEU A 87 -3.84 -0.15 -19.79
N ARG A 88 -3.85 -1.49 -19.69
CA ARG A 88 -2.62 -2.29 -19.76
C ARG A 88 -1.98 -2.21 -21.14
N GLU A 89 -2.75 -2.33 -22.20
CA GLU A 89 -2.28 -2.23 -23.58
C GLU A 89 -1.62 -0.87 -23.86
N GLU A 90 -2.23 0.21 -23.39
CA GLU A 90 -1.68 1.56 -23.53
C GLU A 90 -0.35 1.72 -22.80
N LEU A 91 -0.25 1.26 -21.56
CA LEU A 91 0.97 1.32 -20.77
C LEU A 91 2.08 0.38 -21.28
N MET A 92 1.72 -0.65 -22.04
CA MET A 92 2.69 -1.54 -22.69
C MET A 92 3.34 -0.92 -23.92
N LYS A 93 2.71 0.09 -24.53
CA LYS A 93 3.32 0.81 -25.66
C LYS A 93 4.58 1.54 -25.20
N GLY A 94 5.72 1.19 -25.81
CA GLY A 94 7.00 1.79 -25.44
C GLY A 94 7.54 1.40 -24.06
N ASN A 95 7.04 0.33 -23.46
CA ASN A 95 7.56 -0.21 -22.20
C ASN A 95 8.96 -0.83 -22.41
N PRO A 96 10.03 -0.28 -21.80
CA PRO A 96 11.37 -0.83 -21.94
C PRO A 96 11.70 -1.94 -20.95
N TYR A 97 10.79 -2.26 -20.01
CA TYR A 97 10.98 -3.19 -18.91
C TYR A 97 10.08 -4.42 -19.05
N VAL A 98 10.23 -5.42 -18.17
CA VAL A 98 9.33 -6.57 -18.16
C VAL A 98 7.89 -6.17 -17.82
N ALA A 99 6.90 -6.87 -18.40
CA ALA A 99 5.47 -6.55 -18.30
C ALA A 99 4.96 -6.44 -16.85
N HIS A 100 5.56 -7.16 -15.92
CA HIS A 100 5.20 -7.10 -14.50
C HIS A 100 5.39 -5.71 -13.85
N TRP A 101 6.26 -4.85 -14.42
CA TRP A 101 6.35 -3.45 -13.99
C TRP A 101 5.09 -2.67 -14.33
N VAL A 102 4.50 -2.91 -15.50
CA VAL A 102 3.22 -2.30 -15.89
C VAL A 102 2.09 -2.75 -14.95
N ASP A 103 2.07 -4.03 -14.59
CA ASP A 103 1.09 -4.55 -13.62
C ASP A 103 1.26 -3.91 -12.22
N ALA A 104 2.51 -3.65 -11.80
CA ALA A 104 2.81 -2.92 -10.56
C ALA A 104 2.32 -1.46 -10.60
N ILE A 105 2.52 -0.79 -11.75
CA ILE A 105 2.05 0.58 -11.99
C ILE A 105 0.53 0.66 -11.92
N ILE A 106 -0.18 -0.22 -12.61
CA ILE A 106 -1.65 -0.27 -12.60
C ILE A 106 -2.18 -0.47 -11.18
N ARG A 107 -1.61 -1.43 -10.44
CA ARG A 107 -1.97 -1.68 -9.04
C ARG A 107 -1.76 -0.44 -8.16
N LYS A 108 -0.63 0.26 -8.34
CA LYS A 108 -0.31 1.49 -7.60
C LYS A 108 -1.24 2.65 -7.98
N ALA A 109 -1.56 2.83 -9.26
CA ALA A 109 -2.50 3.84 -9.73
C ALA A 109 -3.88 3.66 -9.09
N TYR A 110 -4.42 2.44 -9.12
CA TYR A 110 -5.69 2.14 -8.44
C TYR A 110 -5.63 2.39 -6.92
N SER A 111 -4.51 2.08 -6.26
CA SER A 111 -4.32 2.34 -4.84
C SER A 111 -4.40 3.84 -4.53
N ILE A 112 -3.75 4.68 -5.35
CA ILE A 112 -3.78 6.15 -5.23
C ILE A 112 -5.19 6.66 -5.46
N MET A 113 -5.87 6.21 -6.51
CA MET A 113 -7.23 6.62 -6.83
C MET A 113 -8.25 6.22 -5.75
N LYS A 114 -8.12 5.01 -5.17
CA LYS A 114 -8.94 4.58 -4.03
C LYS A 114 -8.71 5.45 -2.81
N SER A 115 -7.45 5.79 -2.51
CA SER A 115 -7.09 6.67 -1.40
C SER A 115 -7.64 8.07 -1.58
N TRP A 116 -7.49 8.65 -2.79
CA TRP A 116 -8.09 9.93 -3.15
C TRP A 116 -9.62 9.89 -2.98
N ARG A 117 -10.30 8.87 -3.56
CA ARG A 117 -11.76 8.71 -3.44
C ARG A 117 -12.21 8.66 -1.99
N ARG A 118 -11.52 7.90 -1.13
CA ARG A 118 -11.83 7.81 0.30
C ARG A 118 -11.75 9.17 1.00
N ARG A 119 -10.70 9.94 0.71
CA ARG A 119 -10.52 11.30 1.26
C ARG A 119 -11.56 12.27 0.70
N TYR A 120 -11.87 12.18 -0.58
CA TYR A 120 -12.91 12.99 -1.24
C TYR A 120 -14.28 12.77 -0.58
N LEU A 121 -14.69 11.51 -0.41
CA LEU A 121 -15.96 11.16 0.23
C LEU A 121 -16.06 11.60 1.71
N ARG A 122 -14.91 11.80 2.36
CA ARG A 122 -14.83 12.33 3.73
C ARG A 122 -14.69 13.85 3.79
N GLY A 123 -14.81 14.55 2.67
CA GLY A 123 -14.62 16.02 2.59
C GLY A 123 -13.17 16.47 2.77
N ARG A 124 -12.18 15.53 2.85
CA ARG A 124 -10.76 15.83 3.10
C ARG A 124 -9.93 16.00 1.82
N ALA A 125 -10.53 15.92 0.65
CA ALA A 125 -9.88 16.16 -0.63
C ALA A 125 -10.84 16.86 -1.59
N ARG A 126 -10.29 17.73 -2.41
CA ARG A 126 -11.04 18.42 -3.49
C ARG A 126 -11.14 17.52 -4.73
N LYS A 127 -12.01 17.89 -5.68
CA LYS A 127 -12.11 17.28 -7.02
C LYS A 127 -10.91 17.71 -7.88
N VAL A 128 -9.71 17.25 -7.49
CA VAL A 128 -8.46 17.54 -8.19
C VAL A 128 -7.75 16.20 -8.46
N LYS A 129 -7.27 16.06 -9.69
CA LYS A 129 -6.53 14.87 -10.14
C LYS A 129 -5.24 14.69 -9.31
N PRO A 130 -4.99 13.48 -8.75
CA PRO A 130 -3.75 13.20 -8.05
C PRO A 130 -2.54 13.33 -8.98
N ARG A 131 -1.48 13.98 -8.48
CA ARG A 131 -0.20 14.12 -9.19
C ARG A 131 0.93 13.48 -8.40
N ILE A 132 1.81 12.78 -9.10
CA ILE A 132 3.02 12.20 -8.51
C ILE A 132 4.09 13.28 -8.41
N ARG A 133 4.53 13.58 -7.19
CA ARG A 133 5.51 14.66 -6.91
C ARG A 133 6.91 14.13 -6.60
N ARG A 134 7.03 12.87 -6.17
CA ARG A 134 8.33 12.26 -5.79
C ARG A 134 8.64 11.10 -6.69
N GLY A 135 9.92 10.95 -7.05
CA GLY A 135 10.44 9.81 -7.77
C GLY A 135 10.45 8.56 -6.87
N PHE A 136 9.83 7.49 -7.33
CA PHE A 136 9.92 6.16 -6.73
C PHE A 136 9.45 5.11 -7.73
N ALA A 137 9.88 3.87 -7.52
CA ALA A 137 9.30 2.71 -8.18
C ALA A 137 8.93 1.65 -7.12
N ARG A 138 7.71 1.11 -7.17
CA ARG A 138 7.28 0.04 -6.28
C ARG A 138 7.41 -1.30 -6.99
N CYS A 139 8.25 -2.15 -6.43
CA CYS A 139 8.51 -3.47 -6.96
C CYS A 139 7.49 -4.48 -6.40
N LYS A 140 6.79 -5.17 -7.29
CA LYS A 140 5.88 -6.26 -6.94
C LYS A 140 6.68 -7.52 -6.62
N ILE A 141 6.18 -8.38 -5.73
CA ILE A 141 6.85 -9.64 -5.34
C ILE A 141 7.22 -10.50 -6.56
N THR A 142 6.38 -10.52 -7.60
CA THR A 142 6.64 -11.27 -8.85
C THR A 142 7.85 -10.77 -9.64
N LEU A 143 8.39 -9.59 -9.34
CA LEU A 143 9.62 -9.03 -9.93
C LEU A 143 10.86 -9.37 -9.11
N MET A 144 10.68 -9.95 -7.91
CA MET A 144 11.75 -10.18 -6.95
C MET A 144 12.04 -11.65 -6.80
N LYS A 145 13.32 -12.00 -6.75
CA LYS A 145 13.80 -13.28 -6.23
C LYS A 145 14.55 -13.00 -4.92
N ILE A 146 14.07 -13.57 -3.82
CA ILE A 146 14.60 -13.32 -2.49
C ILE A 146 15.40 -14.56 -2.08
N ASP A 147 16.63 -14.32 -1.66
CA ASP A 147 17.49 -15.30 -1.05
C ASP A 147 17.69 -14.93 0.42
N TYR A 148 17.08 -15.70 1.31
CA TYR A 148 17.13 -15.44 2.75
C TYR A 148 18.45 -15.86 3.40
N GLU A 149 19.17 -16.83 2.82
CA GLU A 149 20.48 -17.29 3.31
C GLU A 149 21.55 -16.27 2.94
N ALA A 150 21.60 -15.91 1.66
CA ALA A 150 22.50 -14.88 1.16
C ALA A 150 22.07 -13.46 1.58
N LYS A 151 20.82 -13.28 2.11
CA LYS A 151 20.22 -11.99 2.48
C LYS A 151 20.23 -10.99 1.34
N THR A 152 19.83 -11.46 0.16
CA THR A 152 19.80 -10.67 -1.07
C THR A 152 18.43 -10.69 -1.73
N ILE A 153 18.11 -9.58 -2.41
CA ILE A 153 16.94 -9.44 -3.27
C ILE A 153 17.43 -9.16 -4.67
N ARG A 154 17.07 -10.00 -5.61
CA ARG A 154 17.31 -9.77 -7.04
C ARG A 154 16.02 -9.30 -7.69
N ILE A 155 16.01 -8.09 -8.23
CA ILE A 155 14.88 -7.46 -8.90
C ILE A 155 15.10 -7.53 -10.40
N THR A 156 14.12 -8.06 -11.15
CA THR A 156 14.17 -8.13 -12.60
C THR A 156 13.79 -6.78 -13.21
N LEU A 157 14.70 -6.18 -13.98
CA LEU A 157 14.45 -4.95 -14.74
C LEU A 157 13.97 -5.29 -16.14
N LYS A 158 14.81 -5.98 -16.91
CA LYS A 158 14.54 -6.50 -18.24
C LYS A 158 14.91 -7.99 -18.30
N GLN A 159 14.66 -8.63 -19.41
CA GLN A 159 15.12 -9.99 -19.62
C GLN A 159 16.66 -10.01 -19.56
N GLY A 160 17.20 -10.85 -18.67
CA GLY A 160 18.64 -10.94 -18.42
C GLY A 160 19.25 -9.81 -17.60
N GLU A 161 18.51 -8.75 -17.26
CA GLU A 161 19.00 -7.59 -16.52
C GLU A 161 18.36 -7.51 -15.13
N TYR A 162 19.21 -7.51 -14.09
CA TYR A 162 18.79 -7.57 -12.70
C TYR A 162 19.46 -6.49 -11.85
N LEU A 163 18.74 -6.02 -10.84
CA LEU A 163 19.26 -5.21 -9.76
C LEU A 163 19.38 -6.08 -8.51
N SER A 164 20.57 -6.16 -7.92
CA SER A 164 20.82 -6.91 -6.69
C SER A 164 20.98 -5.99 -5.51
N ILE A 165 20.27 -6.28 -4.42
CA ILE A 165 20.27 -5.53 -3.18
C ILE A 165 20.57 -6.49 -2.06
N SER A 166 21.55 -6.18 -1.21
CA SER A 166 21.87 -6.98 -0.04
C SER A 166 21.51 -6.21 1.24
N TRP A 167 20.92 -6.91 2.21
CA TRP A 167 20.76 -6.39 3.58
C TRP A 167 21.70 -7.12 4.57
N ARG A 168 22.64 -7.92 4.05
CA ARG A 168 23.69 -8.57 4.85
C ARG A 168 24.58 -7.50 5.49
N SER A 169 25.00 -7.74 6.73
CA SER A 169 25.86 -6.83 7.50
C SER A 169 25.28 -5.44 7.75
N THR A 170 23.97 -5.26 7.58
CA THR A 170 23.30 -4.02 7.99
C THR A 170 22.99 -4.06 9.49
N TRP A 171 22.90 -2.86 10.10
CA TRP A 171 22.59 -2.73 11.53
C TRP A 171 21.25 -3.34 11.95
N PHE A 172 20.33 -3.55 11.02
CA PHE A 172 18.99 -4.11 11.28
C PHE A 172 18.88 -5.60 10.94
N GLU A 173 19.90 -6.22 10.38
CA GLU A 173 19.88 -7.60 9.93
C GLU A 173 19.38 -8.58 11.01
N HIS A 174 19.90 -8.42 12.23
CA HIS A 174 19.52 -9.26 13.37
C HIS A 174 18.04 -9.05 13.81
N ARG A 175 17.47 -7.83 13.57
CA ARG A 175 16.10 -7.48 13.97
C ARG A 175 15.04 -8.08 13.07
N VAL A 176 15.41 -8.52 11.88
CA VAL A 176 14.50 -9.07 10.87
C VAL A 176 14.75 -10.55 10.59
N ARG A 177 15.51 -11.21 11.47
CA ARG A 177 15.75 -12.65 11.35
C ARG A 177 14.43 -13.41 11.44
N GLY A 178 14.16 -14.29 10.46
CA GLY A 178 12.90 -15.02 10.35
C GLY A 178 11.72 -14.24 9.79
N TRP A 179 11.89 -12.95 9.47
CA TRP A 179 10.83 -12.13 8.90
C TRP A 179 10.74 -12.30 7.38
N THR A 180 9.54 -12.15 6.84
CA THR A 180 9.29 -12.20 5.39
C THR A 180 9.47 -10.82 4.76
N VAL A 181 10.07 -10.79 3.57
CA VAL A 181 10.24 -9.55 2.79
C VAL A 181 8.96 -9.21 2.04
N GLY A 182 8.52 -7.95 2.14
CA GLY A 182 7.39 -7.42 1.40
C GLY A 182 7.79 -6.72 0.09
N GLU A 183 6.84 -6.01 -0.52
CA GLU A 183 7.07 -5.28 -1.76
C GLU A 183 8.03 -4.10 -1.55
N VAL A 184 9.17 -4.14 -2.20
CA VAL A 184 10.24 -3.17 -2.07
C VAL A 184 9.88 -1.85 -2.77
N ILE A 185 10.34 -0.73 -2.20
CA ILE A 185 10.21 0.60 -2.81
C ILE A 185 11.60 1.12 -3.13
N ILE A 186 11.81 1.48 -4.39
CA ILE A 186 13.08 1.95 -4.93
C ILE A 186 13.02 3.47 -5.06
N PHE A 187 13.98 4.16 -4.49
CA PHE A 187 14.26 5.59 -4.67
C PHE A 187 15.61 5.77 -5.36
N ASP A 188 15.95 6.97 -5.78
CA ASP A 188 17.20 7.24 -6.51
C ASP A 188 18.46 6.90 -5.71
N ASP A 189 18.41 7.08 -4.39
CA ASP A 189 19.55 6.93 -3.47
C ASP A 189 19.48 5.70 -2.57
N ARG A 190 18.31 5.07 -2.46
CA ARG A 190 18.06 3.98 -1.52
C ARG A 190 16.91 3.08 -1.93
N VAL A 191 16.93 1.90 -1.36
CA VAL A 191 15.82 0.95 -1.45
C VAL A 191 15.24 0.72 -0.07
N VAL A 192 13.94 0.85 0.06
CA VAL A 192 13.21 0.56 1.30
C VAL A 192 12.65 -0.85 1.22
N ILE A 193 13.07 -1.70 2.15
CA ILE A 193 12.69 -3.10 2.26
C ILE A 193 11.73 -3.23 3.44
N PRO A 194 10.44 -3.51 3.21
CA PRO A 194 9.51 -3.83 4.27
C PRO A 194 9.66 -5.31 4.68
N PHE A 195 9.74 -5.54 5.96
CA PHE A 195 9.77 -6.86 6.57
C PHE A 195 8.49 -7.07 7.38
N LYS A 196 7.98 -8.29 7.38
CA LYS A 196 6.76 -8.67 8.08
C LYS A 196 7.00 -9.93 8.89
N SER A 197 6.43 -9.95 10.08
CA SER A 197 6.32 -11.13 10.93
C SER A 197 4.89 -11.26 11.43
N SER A 198 4.45 -12.47 11.68
CA SER A 198 3.17 -12.76 12.32
C SER A 198 3.48 -13.52 13.59
N GLU A 199 3.04 -13.00 14.71
CA GLU A 199 3.22 -13.61 16.04
C GLU A 199 1.85 -13.92 16.63
N GLU A 200 1.72 -15.14 17.17
CA GLU A 200 0.56 -15.50 17.97
C GLU A 200 0.78 -14.99 19.40
N ILE A 201 -0.12 -14.12 19.84
CA ILE A 201 -0.11 -13.62 21.21
C ILE A 201 -1.38 -14.05 21.94
N TYR A 202 -1.20 -14.49 23.17
CA TYR A 202 -2.30 -14.76 24.07
C TYR A 202 -2.59 -13.50 24.86
N VAL A 203 -3.73 -12.88 24.57
CA VAL A 203 -4.11 -11.60 25.17
C VAL A 203 -4.88 -11.89 26.45
N ARG A 204 -4.31 -11.52 27.59
CA ARG A 204 -4.98 -11.57 28.91
C ARG A 204 -5.62 -10.24 29.28
N ARG A 205 -5.09 -9.14 28.75
CA ARG A 205 -5.51 -7.77 29.08
C ARG A 205 -5.19 -6.84 27.93
N VAL A 206 -6.10 -5.95 27.60
CA VAL A 206 -5.89 -4.91 26.58
C VAL A 206 -5.86 -3.55 27.27
N ILE A 207 -4.80 -2.78 27.04
CA ILE A 207 -4.69 -1.39 27.48
C ILE A 207 -4.67 -0.51 26.23
N GLY A 208 -5.69 0.32 26.09
CA GLY A 208 -5.75 1.34 25.04
C GLY A 208 -5.14 2.64 25.54
N TRP A 209 -4.23 3.22 24.77
CA TRP A 209 -3.68 4.55 25.02
C TRP A 209 -4.17 5.50 23.93
N ASP A 210 -4.77 6.60 24.33
CA ASP A 210 -5.08 7.72 23.45
C ASP A 210 -4.09 8.86 23.75
N SER A 211 -3.31 9.26 22.75
CA SER A 211 -2.37 10.37 22.89
C SER A 211 -3.00 11.63 22.33
N ASN A 212 -3.41 12.53 23.21
CA ASN A 212 -3.82 13.88 22.89
C ASN A 212 -2.61 14.83 22.94
N GLU A 213 -2.71 16.00 22.31
CA GLU A 213 -1.63 17.01 22.32
C GLU A 213 -1.27 17.52 23.73
N ILE A 214 -2.16 17.34 24.73
CA ILE A 214 -2.01 17.88 26.08
C ILE A 214 -1.86 16.78 27.14
N SER A 215 -2.41 15.58 26.91
CA SER A 215 -2.38 14.48 27.88
C SER A 215 -2.28 13.11 27.22
N LEU A 216 -1.76 12.14 27.97
CA LEU A 216 -1.78 10.73 27.60
C LEU A 216 -2.84 10.04 28.46
N ASP A 217 -3.98 9.71 27.87
CA ASP A 217 -5.08 9.03 28.56
C ASP A 217 -5.06 7.54 28.25
N GLY A 218 -5.04 6.71 29.28
CA GLY A 218 -5.08 5.25 29.16
C GLY A 218 -6.43 4.70 29.59
N VAL A 219 -7.01 3.85 28.77
CA VAL A 219 -8.22 3.08 29.12
C VAL A 219 -7.85 1.62 29.25
N GLU A 220 -8.12 1.08 30.45
CA GLU A 220 -7.98 -0.33 30.73
C GLU A 220 -9.33 -1.03 30.50
N SER A 221 -9.39 -1.98 29.57
CA SER A 221 -10.57 -2.79 29.37
C SER A 221 -10.26 -4.26 29.68
N PHE A 222 -11.08 -4.84 30.54
CA PHE A 222 -11.14 -6.29 30.71
C PHE A 222 -12.03 -6.84 29.59
N ILE A 223 -11.58 -7.86 28.89
CA ILE A 223 -12.47 -8.65 28.03
C ILE A 223 -13.32 -9.44 29.01
N ALA A 224 -14.45 -8.82 29.42
CA ALA A 224 -15.48 -9.52 30.13
C ALA A 224 -16.20 -10.45 29.16
N ASP A 225 -16.48 -11.64 29.58
CA ASP A 225 -17.10 -12.73 28.83
C ASP A 225 -18.26 -12.25 27.93
N LEU A 226 -18.14 -12.57 26.63
CA LEU A 226 -19.26 -12.74 25.71
C LEU A 226 -19.61 -14.21 25.61
#